data_b670b4af7c201a411c269aaa33405b22
#
_entry.id   b670b4af7c201a411c269aaa33405b22
#
_cell.length_a   1.000
_cell.length_b   1.000
_cell.length_c   1.000
_cell.angle_alpha   90.00
_cell.angle_beta   90.00
_cell.angle_gamma   90.00
#
_symmetry.space_group_name_H-M   'P 1'
#
loop_
_entity.id
_entity.type
_entity.pdbx_description
1 polymer ?
#
loop_
_entity_poly.entity_id
_entity_poly.type
_entity_poly.pdbx_seq_one_letter_code
_entity_poly.pdbx_strand_id
1 'polypeptide(L)'
;MTRAITRRLALTTSLAAASTVAARRVRAADQQTIRVGVLTDLNGVNSNGTGEGSVTASKLAAEDFMRDHPDIRVEVLAADYQSKPDVAQAIARDWYDRQGVDVVTNVNNSSAALAIATLARDKDKPAVFTTPASSDLTGKACSPNHVHWTYDTYALGSCTGKALVAEGGDSWFFIAADYTFGKLLAADTVRAVTSVGGKVLGQVSHPFPETTDFSTFLLQAQASGAKVVGLANSGENTVNCVKQAAEFGITKRGQKLAALLLTIPDVHGIGLATAQGLLLTEAWYWDLNDDTRAFAKRYAPRMSGKMPNMLQAGDYSAVTHTLKAMQAMGVEKAKASGRALISQMKAMPVEDSVYGKGSIRADGRKLNPMYLFQVKTPEESRYPWDYYRLVRTVAAEDAFRPLDQGGCPLVAG
;
A
#
# COMPACT_ATOMS: atom_id res chain seq x y z
N MET A 1 10.10 -29.82 100.25
CA MET A 1 9.01 -28.87 99.98
C MET A 1 9.13 -28.37 98.55
N THR A 2 8.24 -28.79 97.68
CA THR A 2 7.59 -28.02 96.68
C THR A 2 6.96 -28.94 95.63
N ARG A 3 5.71 -28.78 95.46
CA ARG A 3 4.77 -29.60 94.66
C ARG A 3 4.99 -29.46 93.16
N ALA A 4 4.99 -30.62 92.50
CA ALA A 4 4.84 -30.76 91.07
C ALA A 4 3.38 -30.55 90.70
N ILE A 5 3.08 -29.69 89.75
CA ILE A 5 1.78 -29.46 89.12
C ILE A 5 1.81 -30.15 87.76
N THR A 6 1.06 -31.22 87.64
CA THR A 6 0.79 -31.94 86.41
C THR A 6 -0.20 -31.13 85.55
N ARG A 7 0.19 -30.69 84.38
CA ARG A 7 -0.70 -30.13 83.36
C ARG A 7 -1.26 -31.22 82.47
N ARG A 8 -2.53 -31.47 82.60
CA ARG A 8 -3.30 -32.29 81.67
C ARG A 8 -3.45 -31.52 80.37
N LEU A 9 -2.97 -32.13 79.28
CA LEU A 9 -3.13 -31.66 77.93
C LEU A 9 -4.59 -31.96 77.50
N ALA A 10 -5.36 -30.95 77.33
CA ALA A 10 -6.68 -31.04 76.65
C ALA A 10 -6.44 -30.93 75.15
N LEU A 11 -6.60 -32.06 74.44
CA LEU A 11 -6.69 -32.06 73.02
C LEU A 11 -8.04 -31.49 72.60
N THR A 12 -8.06 -30.25 72.21
CA THR A 12 -9.14 -29.70 71.39
C THR A 12 -8.82 -29.89 69.94
N THR A 13 -9.51 -30.82 69.33
CA THR A 13 -9.52 -31.02 67.87
C THR A 13 -10.25 -29.87 67.22
N SER A 14 -9.49 -28.85 66.79
CA SER A 14 -9.99 -27.81 65.90
C SER A 14 -9.91 -28.38 64.49
N LEU A 15 -11.09 -28.76 63.91
CA LEU A 15 -11.23 -28.95 62.48
C LEU A 15 -11.01 -27.61 61.78
N ALA A 16 -9.79 -27.33 61.39
CA ALA A 16 -9.49 -26.28 60.43
C ALA A 16 -10.01 -26.77 59.07
N ALA A 17 -11.20 -26.29 58.71
CA ALA A 17 -11.66 -26.35 57.34
C ALA A 17 -10.64 -25.59 56.46
N ALA A 18 -9.70 -26.32 55.90
CA ALA A 18 -8.83 -25.81 54.85
C ALA A 18 -9.72 -25.54 53.63
N SER A 19 -10.29 -24.34 53.59
CA SER A 19 -10.87 -23.74 52.38
C SER A 19 -9.68 -23.63 51.41
N THR A 20 -9.46 -24.68 50.64
CA THR A 20 -8.68 -24.62 49.42
C THR A 20 -9.45 -23.68 48.48
N VAL A 21 -9.19 -22.41 48.61
CA VAL A 21 -9.38 -21.48 47.52
C VAL A 21 -8.43 -21.96 46.42
N ALA A 22 -8.95 -22.87 45.62
CA ALA A 22 -8.40 -23.17 44.34
C ALA A 22 -8.43 -21.84 43.59
N ALA A 23 -7.39 -21.04 43.77
CA ALA A 23 -7.08 -19.97 42.83
C ALA A 23 -7.03 -20.69 41.48
N ARG A 24 -8.16 -20.68 40.77
CA ARG A 24 -8.17 -20.85 39.35
C ARG A 24 -7.18 -19.78 38.88
N ARG A 25 -5.92 -20.16 38.73
CA ARG A 25 -5.03 -19.56 37.75
C ARG A 25 -5.82 -19.74 36.46
N VAL A 26 -6.59 -18.73 36.11
CA VAL A 26 -6.93 -18.50 34.71
C VAL A 26 -5.54 -18.49 34.09
N ARG A 27 -5.13 -19.64 33.52
CA ARG A 27 -4.07 -19.65 32.54
C ARG A 27 -4.53 -18.55 31.59
N ALA A 28 -3.82 -17.41 31.59
CA ALA A 28 -3.91 -16.52 30.47
C ALA A 28 -3.72 -17.45 29.28
N ALA A 29 -4.78 -17.72 28.55
CA ALA A 29 -4.72 -18.52 27.34
C ALA A 29 -3.53 -17.95 26.60
N ASP A 30 -2.56 -18.80 26.19
CA ASP A 30 -1.38 -18.33 25.47
C ASP A 30 -1.89 -17.48 24.33
N GLN A 31 -1.84 -16.16 24.49
CA GLN A 31 -2.45 -15.22 23.56
C GLN A 31 -1.72 -15.39 22.24
N GLN A 32 -2.41 -15.91 21.25
CA GLN A 32 -1.85 -16.16 19.94
C GLN A 32 -1.37 -14.83 19.36
N THR A 33 -0.08 -14.72 19.06
CA THR A 33 0.50 -13.48 18.56
C THR A 33 0.71 -13.56 17.05
N ILE A 34 0.16 -12.62 16.29
CA ILE A 34 0.43 -12.42 14.86
C ILE A 34 1.40 -11.26 14.72
N ARG A 35 2.48 -11.42 13.93
CA ARG A 35 3.44 -10.36 13.63
C ARG A 35 3.34 -9.93 12.19
N VAL A 36 2.99 -8.65 11.98
CA VAL A 36 2.92 -8.00 10.68
C VAL A 36 4.14 -7.11 10.49
N GLY A 37 4.94 -7.37 9.48
CA GLY A 37 6.11 -6.57 9.13
C GLY A 37 5.80 -5.55 8.04
N VAL A 38 5.77 -4.28 8.37
CA VAL A 38 5.62 -3.16 7.44
C VAL A 38 7.00 -2.72 6.96
N LEU A 39 7.37 -3.15 5.77
CA LEU A 39 8.65 -2.82 5.17
C LEU A 39 8.48 -1.64 4.23
N THR A 40 8.91 -0.46 4.65
CA THR A 40 8.56 0.81 3.98
C THR A 40 9.77 1.73 3.87
N ASP A 41 9.64 2.80 3.10
CA ASP A 41 10.61 3.89 2.99
C ASP A 41 10.24 4.96 4.02
N LEU A 42 10.91 4.98 5.17
CA LEU A 42 10.55 5.91 6.25
C LEU A 42 11.09 7.33 6.02
N ASN A 43 12.22 7.46 5.33
CA ASN A 43 12.94 8.73 5.21
C ASN A 43 13.34 9.10 3.77
N GLY A 44 13.03 8.27 2.79
CA GLY A 44 13.41 8.50 1.38
C GLY A 44 12.33 9.22 0.57
N VAL A 45 12.52 9.22 -0.74
CA VAL A 45 11.71 9.98 -1.72
C VAL A 45 10.22 9.67 -1.72
N ASN A 46 9.81 8.49 -1.23
CA ASN A 46 8.41 8.07 -1.17
C ASN A 46 7.81 8.17 0.25
N SER A 47 8.57 8.65 1.24
CA SER A 47 8.16 8.64 2.65
C SER A 47 6.87 9.42 2.93
N ASN A 48 6.60 10.50 2.18
CA ASN A 48 5.37 11.28 2.31
C ASN A 48 4.12 10.49 1.90
N GLY A 49 4.21 9.65 0.89
CA GLY A 49 3.10 8.83 0.41
C GLY A 49 2.95 7.50 1.14
N THR A 50 4.03 6.99 1.76
CA THR A 50 4.09 5.70 2.46
C THR A 50 4.59 5.88 3.90
N GLY A 51 5.81 5.54 4.20
CA GLY A 51 6.53 5.83 5.44
C GLY A 51 5.75 5.55 6.72
N GLU A 52 5.84 6.47 7.69
CA GLU A 52 5.14 6.37 8.98
C GLU A 52 3.61 6.33 8.82
N GLY A 53 3.08 6.90 7.74
CA GLY A 53 1.66 6.81 7.41
C GLY A 53 1.18 5.38 7.17
N SER A 54 1.97 4.59 6.48
CA SER A 54 1.69 3.16 6.25
C SER A 54 1.76 2.34 7.54
N VAL A 55 2.73 2.65 8.40
CA VAL A 55 2.86 2.03 9.73
C VAL A 55 1.64 2.38 10.59
N THR A 56 1.22 3.63 10.60
CA THR A 56 0.03 4.11 11.33
C THR A 56 -1.24 3.43 10.84
N ALA A 57 -1.44 3.31 9.53
CA ALA A 57 -2.60 2.63 8.96
C ALA A 57 -2.63 1.14 9.33
N SER A 58 -1.49 0.46 9.27
CA SER A 58 -1.36 -0.94 9.68
C SER A 58 -1.63 -1.15 11.17
N LYS A 59 -1.17 -0.22 12.04
CA LYS A 59 -1.47 -0.23 13.48
C LYS A 59 -2.97 -0.03 13.75
N LEU A 60 -3.63 0.87 13.02
CA LEU A 60 -5.08 1.07 13.13
C LEU A 60 -5.87 -0.22 12.79
N ALA A 61 -5.46 -0.93 11.73
CA ALA A 61 -6.07 -2.22 11.37
C ALA A 61 -5.86 -3.27 12.46
N ALA A 62 -4.66 -3.35 13.03
CA ALA A 62 -4.32 -4.25 14.13
C ALA A 62 -5.14 -3.93 15.41
N GLU A 63 -5.28 -2.66 15.76
CA GLU A 63 -6.07 -2.21 16.92
C GLU A 63 -7.56 -2.57 16.76
N ASP A 64 -8.12 -2.33 15.58
CA ASP A 64 -9.51 -2.68 15.31
C ASP A 64 -9.73 -4.19 15.37
N PHE A 65 -8.82 -4.96 14.80
CA PHE A 65 -8.90 -6.41 14.85
C PHE A 65 -8.79 -6.95 16.30
N MET A 66 -7.84 -6.46 17.10
CA MET A 66 -7.67 -6.88 18.49
C MET A 66 -8.85 -6.49 19.38
N ARG A 67 -9.57 -5.40 19.07
CA ARG A 67 -10.80 -5.02 19.79
C ARG A 67 -11.88 -6.08 19.61
N ASP A 68 -12.00 -6.62 18.39
CA ASP A 68 -13.02 -7.60 18.04
C ASP A 68 -12.56 -9.05 18.37
N HIS A 69 -11.26 -9.28 18.53
CA HIS A 69 -10.59 -10.57 18.81
C HIS A 69 -9.57 -10.43 19.96
N PRO A 70 -10.02 -10.26 21.22
CA PRO A 70 -9.11 -9.96 22.35
C PRO A 70 -8.20 -11.14 22.76
N ASP A 71 -8.46 -12.32 22.25
CA ASP A 71 -7.65 -13.53 22.41
C ASP A 71 -6.45 -13.58 21.45
N ILE A 72 -6.42 -12.73 20.43
CA ILE A 72 -5.33 -12.65 19.45
C ILE A 72 -4.60 -11.33 19.62
N ARG A 73 -3.29 -11.39 19.84
CA ARG A 73 -2.40 -10.23 19.86
C ARG A 73 -1.86 -9.97 18.46
N VAL A 74 -1.83 -8.74 18.02
CA VAL A 74 -1.17 -8.33 16.78
C VAL A 74 -0.03 -7.36 17.09
N GLU A 75 1.18 -7.70 16.63
CA GLU A 75 2.36 -6.86 16.72
C GLU A 75 2.69 -6.34 15.31
N VAL A 76 2.79 -5.01 15.16
CA VAL A 76 3.19 -4.38 13.91
C VAL A 76 4.64 -3.92 14.05
N LEU A 77 5.53 -4.57 13.32
CA LEU A 77 6.93 -4.20 13.18
C LEU A 77 7.09 -3.30 11.96
N ALA A 78 8.01 -2.35 12.03
CA ALA A 78 8.34 -1.48 10.90
C ALA A 78 9.85 -1.43 10.68
N ALA A 79 10.27 -1.36 9.42
CA ALA A 79 11.67 -1.15 9.09
C ALA A 79 11.81 -0.28 7.84
N ASP A 80 12.85 0.57 7.87
CA ASP A 80 13.28 1.38 6.72
C ASP A 80 14.28 0.59 5.88
N TYR A 81 13.95 0.35 4.62
CA TYR A 81 14.88 -0.28 3.69
C TYR A 81 15.53 0.72 2.73
N GLN A 82 15.29 2.04 2.94
CA GLN A 82 15.96 3.13 2.23
C GLN A 82 15.83 3.04 0.70
N SER A 83 14.70 2.54 0.19
CA SER A 83 14.48 2.26 -1.24
C SER A 83 15.52 1.34 -1.90
N LYS A 84 16.30 0.56 -1.10
CA LYS A 84 17.34 -0.37 -1.57
C LYS A 84 16.82 -1.81 -1.59
N PRO A 85 16.72 -2.46 -2.76
CA PRO A 85 16.16 -3.81 -2.87
C PRO A 85 16.92 -4.89 -2.09
N ASP A 86 18.24 -4.80 -2.02
CA ASP A 86 19.10 -5.71 -1.26
C ASP A 86 18.89 -5.60 0.25
N VAL A 87 18.75 -4.38 0.76
CA VAL A 87 18.43 -4.11 2.16
C VAL A 87 17.02 -4.64 2.50
N ALA A 88 16.04 -4.39 1.63
CA ALA A 88 14.68 -4.91 1.80
C ALA A 88 14.67 -6.45 1.89
N GLN A 89 15.40 -7.12 1.00
CA GLN A 89 15.49 -8.59 0.99
C GLN A 89 16.19 -9.12 2.24
N ALA A 90 17.24 -8.44 2.71
CA ALA A 90 17.96 -8.83 3.93
C ALA A 90 17.06 -8.71 5.16
N ILE A 91 16.31 -7.61 5.31
CA ILE A 91 15.37 -7.40 6.41
C ILE A 91 14.24 -8.44 6.35
N ALA A 92 13.62 -8.65 5.18
CA ALA A 92 12.54 -9.62 5.04
C ALA A 92 13.00 -11.05 5.36
N ARG A 93 14.23 -11.42 4.97
CA ARG A 93 14.84 -12.72 5.32
C ARG A 93 15.02 -12.85 6.82
N ASP A 94 15.58 -11.84 7.49
CA ASP A 94 15.75 -11.83 8.93
C ASP A 94 14.42 -11.93 9.69
N TRP A 95 13.43 -11.18 9.23
CA TRP A 95 12.09 -11.18 9.77
C TRP A 95 11.44 -12.57 9.70
N TYR A 96 11.50 -13.24 8.55
CA TYR A 96 10.94 -14.57 8.39
C TYR A 96 11.71 -15.66 9.16
N ASP A 97 13.05 -15.56 9.22
CA ASP A 97 13.89 -16.64 9.75
C ASP A 97 14.13 -16.51 11.26
N ARG A 98 14.21 -15.30 11.81
CA ARG A 98 14.64 -15.06 13.18
C ARG A 98 13.67 -14.26 14.04
N GLN A 99 12.97 -13.29 13.46
CA GLN A 99 12.08 -12.42 14.25
C GLN A 99 10.64 -12.94 14.29
N GLY A 100 10.32 -14.00 13.56
CA GLY A 100 9.00 -14.63 13.57
C GLY A 100 7.92 -13.73 13.00
N VAL A 101 8.23 -12.88 12.02
CA VAL A 101 7.23 -12.13 11.26
C VAL A 101 6.42 -13.09 10.42
N ASP A 102 5.11 -13.04 10.56
CA ASP A 102 4.19 -13.96 9.90
C ASP A 102 3.88 -13.49 8.47
N VAL A 103 3.78 -12.19 8.24
CA VAL A 103 3.49 -11.59 6.93
C VAL A 103 4.29 -10.31 6.74
N VAL A 104 4.88 -10.14 5.56
CA VAL A 104 5.49 -8.87 5.13
C VAL A 104 4.49 -8.12 4.28
N THR A 105 4.30 -6.82 4.55
CA THR A 105 3.41 -5.94 3.79
C THR A 105 4.09 -4.65 3.38
N ASN A 106 3.43 -3.85 2.54
CA ASN A 106 3.87 -2.59 1.96
C ASN A 106 4.90 -2.78 0.83
N VAL A 107 6.18 -2.51 1.05
CA VAL A 107 7.30 -2.67 0.10
C VAL A 107 7.17 -1.75 -1.12
N ASN A 108 7.20 -0.46 -0.93
CA ASN A 108 6.89 0.55 -1.96
C ASN A 108 7.84 0.60 -3.19
N ASN A 109 9.02 -0.03 -3.15
CA ASN A 109 9.90 -0.14 -4.32
C ASN A 109 9.59 -1.41 -5.13
N SER A 110 9.25 -1.27 -6.42
CA SER A 110 8.85 -2.40 -7.27
C SER A 110 9.96 -3.45 -7.45
N SER A 111 11.23 -3.05 -7.52
CA SER A 111 12.35 -4.00 -7.61
C SER A 111 12.50 -4.80 -6.31
N ALA A 112 12.36 -4.14 -5.16
CA ALA A 112 12.35 -4.79 -3.85
C ALA A 112 11.18 -5.76 -3.70
N ALA A 113 9.99 -5.36 -4.13
CA ALA A 113 8.79 -6.21 -4.06
C ALA A 113 8.94 -7.49 -4.90
N LEU A 114 9.50 -7.41 -6.11
CA LEU A 114 9.78 -8.59 -6.93
C LEU A 114 10.81 -9.53 -6.27
N ALA A 115 11.84 -8.99 -5.64
CA ALA A 115 12.83 -9.77 -4.90
C ALA A 115 12.20 -10.47 -3.67
N ILE A 116 11.34 -9.74 -2.92
CA ILE A 116 10.62 -10.30 -1.77
C ILE A 116 9.55 -11.30 -2.20
N ALA A 117 8.87 -11.12 -3.35
CA ALA A 117 7.93 -12.10 -3.90
C ALA A 117 8.63 -13.47 -4.14
N THR A 118 9.85 -13.43 -4.68
CA THR A 118 10.68 -14.63 -4.85
C THR A 118 11.06 -15.23 -3.49
N LEU A 119 11.55 -14.43 -2.56
CA LEU A 119 11.91 -14.89 -1.21
C LEU A 119 10.72 -15.51 -0.47
N ALA A 120 9.54 -14.88 -0.53
CA ALA A 120 8.31 -15.35 0.09
C ALA A 120 7.89 -16.72 -0.47
N ARG A 121 7.94 -16.88 -1.79
CA ARG A 121 7.68 -18.18 -2.45
C ARG A 121 8.66 -19.26 -1.97
N ASP A 122 9.95 -18.97 -2.00
CA ASP A 122 11.02 -19.95 -1.70
C ASP A 122 10.99 -20.39 -0.22
N LYS A 123 10.46 -19.55 0.68
CA LYS A 123 10.32 -19.84 2.11
C LYS A 123 8.91 -20.30 2.52
N ASP A 124 7.99 -20.41 1.60
CA ASP A 124 6.54 -20.57 1.87
C ASP A 124 6.01 -19.58 2.93
N LYS A 125 6.38 -18.33 2.79
CA LYS A 125 5.87 -17.22 3.61
C LYS A 125 4.96 -16.31 2.79
N PRO A 126 3.97 -15.64 3.42
CA PRO A 126 3.08 -14.74 2.70
C PRO A 126 3.67 -13.33 2.59
N ALA A 127 3.45 -12.68 1.46
CA ALA A 127 3.67 -11.25 1.27
C ALA A 127 2.39 -10.57 0.75
N VAL A 128 2.08 -9.38 1.25
CA VAL A 128 0.91 -8.60 0.84
C VAL A 128 1.37 -7.24 0.37
N PHE A 129 1.48 -7.07 -0.94
CA PHE A 129 2.03 -5.87 -1.55
C PHE A 129 0.94 -4.80 -1.72
N THR A 130 1.02 -3.73 -0.96
CA THR A 130 0.04 -2.64 -0.95
C THR A 130 0.50 -1.42 -1.73
N THR A 131 1.78 -1.16 -1.76
CA THR A 131 2.35 0.09 -2.28
C THR A 131 3.24 -0.05 -3.51
N PRO A 132 3.89 -1.19 -3.83
CA PRO A 132 4.59 -1.30 -5.10
C PRO A 132 3.58 -1.38 -6.24
N ALA A 133 3.95 -0.85 -7.40
CA ALA A 133 3.02 -0.78 -8.53
C ALA A 133 3.34 -1.73 -9.68
N SER A 134 4.40 -2.52 -9.61
CA SER A 134 4.78 -3.40 -10.72
C SER A 134 3.65 -4.31 -11.16
N SER A 135 3.14 -4.14 -12.37
CA SER A 135 2.14 -5.02 -12.97
C SER A 135 2.65 -6.46 -13.19
N ASP A 136 3.97 -6.69 -13.10
CA ASP A 136 4.57 -8.02 -13.14
C ASP A 136 4.22 -8.87 -11.90
N LEU A 137 3.90 -8.25 -10.74
CA LEU A 137 3.51 -8.98 -9.52
C LEU A 137 2.25 -9.83 -9.72
N THR A 138 1.38 -9.44 -10.65
CA THR A 138 0.19 -10.19 -11.06
C THR A 138 0.28 -10.66 -12.52
N GLY A 139 1.48 -10.58 -13.09
CA GLY A 139 1.84 -11.08 -14.41
C GLY A 139 2.85 -12.20 -14.29
N LYS A 140 3.95 -12.09 -15.04
CA LYS A 140 5.01 -13.11 -15.12
C LYS A 140 5.68 -13.46 -13.79
N ALA A 141 5.59 -12.58 -12.76
CA ALA A 141 6.13 -12.81 -11.43
C ALA A 141 5.05 -13.18 -10.40
N CYS A 142 3.82 -13.47 -10.80
CA CYS A 142 2.79 -13.91 -9.88
C CYS A 142 3.19 -15.20 -9.16
N SER A 143 2.73 -15.37 -7.92
CA SER A 143 3.08 -16.53 -7.12
C SER A 143 1.94 -16.88 -6.15
N PRO A 144 1.84 -18.13 -5.70
CA PRO A 144 0.82 -18.52 -4.73
C PRO A 144 1.07 -17.95 -3.33
N ASN A 145 2.19 -17.26 -3.12
CA ASN A 145 2.62 -16.75 -1.82
C ASN A 145 2.44 -15.24 -1.65
N HIS A 146 1.85 -14.56 -2.64
CA HIS A 146 1.57 -13.13 -2.48
C HIS A 146 0.26 -12.69 -3.11
N VAL A 147 -0.20 -11.52 -2.67
CA VAL A 147 -1.25 -10.73 -3.29
C VAL A 147 -0.76 -9.31 -3.54
N HIS A 148 -1.29 -8.67 -4.58
CA HIS A 148 -1.04 -7.28 -4.93
C HIS A 148 -2.33 -6.47 -4.75
N TRP A 149 -2.31 -5.49 -3.82
CA TRP A 149 -3.54 -5.00 -3.22
C TRP A 149 -4.13 -3.77 -3.89
N THR A 150 -3.43 -2.65 -3.86
CA THR A 150 -4.05 -1.33 -4.06
C THR A 150 -4.25 -0.96 -5.53
N TYR A 151 -3.20 -1.00 -6.34
CA TYR A 151 -3.13 -0.50 -7.71
C TYR A 151 -1.97 -1.16 -8.44
N ASP A 152 -1.78 -0.85 -9.73
CA ASP A 152 -0.59 -1.21 -10.50
C ASP A 152 -0.31 -0.22 -11.64
N THR A 153 0.83 -0.41 -12.31
CA THR A 153 1.26 0.44 -13.42
C THR A 153 0.30 0.37 -14.61
N TYR A 154 -0.38 -0.76 -14.81
CA TYR A 154 -1.39 -0.90 -15.85
C TYR A 154 -2.61 -0.01 -15.57
N ALA A 155 -3.15 -0.08 -14.35
CA ALA A 155 -4.31 0.71 -13.95
C ALA A 155 -4.02 2.21 -14.03
N LEU A 156 -2.86 2.65 -13.51
CA LEU A 156 -2.44 4.05 -13.58
C LEU A 156 -2.33 4.55 -15.02
N GLY A 157 -1.57 3.82 -15.84
CA GLY A 157 -1.31 4.19 -17.23
C GLY A 157 -2.56 4.13 -18.10
N SER A 158 -3.39 3.10 -17.92
CA SER A 158 -4.61 2.92 -18.70
C SER A 158 -5.66 3.98 -18.39
N CYS A 159 -5.93 4.26 -17.12
CA CYS A 159 -6.97 5.21 -16.74
C CYS A 159 -6.58 6.64 -17.12
N THR A 160 -5.39 7.11 -16.72
CA THR A 160 -4.92 8.47 -17.01
C THR A 160 -4.60 8.65 -18.49
N GLY A 161 -3.90 7.67 -19.11
CA GLY A 161 -3.47 7.78 -20.51
C GLY A 161 -4.62 7.84 -21.48
N LYS A 162 -5.59 6.93 -21.39
CA LYS A 162 -6.77 6.92 -22.26
C LYS A 162 -7.64 8.16 -22.08
N ALA A 163 -7.77 8.65 -20.83
CA ALA A 163 -8.54 9.86 -20.58
C ALA A 163 -7.92 11.08 -21.25
N LEU A 164 -6.62 11.28 -21.14
CA LEU A 164 -5.93 12.40 -21.77
C LEU A 164 -5.95 12.35 -23.30
N VAL A 165 -5.87 11.15 -23.91
CA VAL A 165 -6.02 11.00 -25.36
C VAL A 165 -7.44 11.40 -25.79
N ALA A 166 -8.48 10.99 -25.06
CA ALA A 166 -9.86 11.39 -25.33
C ALA A 166 -10.08 12.92 -25.21
N GLU A 167 -9.26 13.61 -24.40
CA GLU A 167 -9.24 15.07 -24.29
C GLU A 167 -8.35 15.77 -25.33
N GLY A 168 -7.90 15.06 -26.37
CA GLY A 168 -7.07 15.59 -27.46
C GLY A 168 -5.56 15.57 -27.19
N GLY A 169 -5.10 14.93 -26.11
CA GLY A 169 -3.69 14.68 -25.80
C GLY A 169 -3.16 13.47 -26.59
N ASP A 170 -3.09 13.58 -27.91
CA ASP A 170 -2.81 12.47 -28.84
C ASP A 170 -1.32 12.22 -29.09
N SER A 171 -0.42 13.06 -28.56
CA SER A 171 1.01 12.89 -28.68
C SER A 171 1.72 13.04 -27.32
N TRP A 172 2.61 12.10 -27.02
CA TRP A 172 3.21 11.94 -25.70
C TRP A 172 4.74 11.91 -25.75
N PHE A 173 5.34 12.48 -24.71
CA PHE A 173 6.76 12.30 -24.39
C PHE A 173 6.86 11.90 -22.91
N PHE A 174 7.73 10.93 -22.57
CA PHE A 174 7.84 10.44 -21.20
C PHE A 174 9.13 10.91 -20.52
N ILE A 175 9.03 11.28 -19.25
CA ILE A 175 10.13 11.40 -18.30
C ILE A 175 9.95 10.27 -17.29
N ALA A 176 10.84 9.28 -17.29
CA ALA A 176 10.68 8.06 -16.51
C ALA A 176 11.86 7.84 -15.53
N ALA A 177 11.53 7.41 -14.32
CA ALA A 177 12.53 6.97 -13.36
C ALA A 177 13.25 5.69 -13.84
N ASP A 178 14.57 5.65 -13.82
CA ASP A 178 15.37 4.55 -14.36
C ASP A 178 15.45 3.35 -13.40
N TYR A 179 14.27 2.79 -13.05
CA TYR A 179 14.16 1.53 -12.34
C TYR A 179 12.86 0.80 -12.73
N THR A 180 12.61 -0.38 -12.16
CA THR A 180 11.49 -1.27 -12.56
C THR A 180 10.14 -0.55 -12.66
N PHE A 181 9.79 0.29 -11.66
CA PHE A 181 8.51 1.00 -11.66
C PHE A 181 8.38 1.98 -12.82
N GLY A 182 9.35 2.91 -12.98
CA GLY A 182 9.27 3.93 -14.03
C GLY A 182 9.22 3.31 -15.43
N LYS A 183 10.03 2.26 -15.67
CA LYS A 183 10.03 1.52 -16.94
C LYS A 183 8.68 0.85 -17.22
N LEU A 184 8.09 0.19 -16.23
CA LEU A 184 6.79 -0.47 -16.38
C LEU A 184 5.66 0.55 -16.54
N LEU A 185 5.66 1.62 -15.75
CA LEU A 185 4.63 2.65 -15.83
C LEU A 185 4.64 3.33 -17.21
N ALA A 186 5.82 3.68 -17.71
CA ALA A 186 5.94 4.22 -19.06
C ALA A 186 5.44 3.21 -20.11
N ALA A 187 5.89 1.95 -20.03
CA ALA A 187 5.50 0.91 -21.00
C ALA A 187 3.98 0.59 -20.97
N ASP A 188 3.38 0.51 -19.78
CA ASP A 188 1.93 0.29 -19.63
C ASP A 188 1.14 1.49 -20.17
N THR A 189 1.61 2.72 -19.91
CA THR A 189 0.98 3.93 -20.42
C THR A 189 1.13 4.03 -21.95
N VAL A 190 2.30 3.71 -22.50
CA VAL A 190 2.52 3.64 -23.96
C VAL A 190 1.50 2.70 -24.60
N ARG A 191 1.34 1.47 -24.07
CA ARG A 191 0.34 0.53 -24.57
C ARG A 191 -1.09 1.12 -24.53
N ALA A 192 -1.45 1.72 -23.41
CA ALA A 192 -2.77 2.30 -23.23
C ALA A 192 -3.04 3.46 -24.19
N VAL A 193 -2.10 4.38 -24.33
CA VAL A 193 -2.18 5.53 -25.21
C VAL A 193 -2.28 5.11 -26.68
N THR A 194 -1.42 4.20 -27.10
CA THR A 194 -1.40 3.71 -28.50
C THR A 194 -2.63 2.89 -28.85
N SER A 195 -3.21 2.14 -27.90
CA SER A 195 -4.44 1.37 -28.12
C SER A 195 -5.66 2.23 -28.47
N VAL A 196 -5.62 3.53 -28.15
CA VAL A 196 -6.69 4.50 -28.45
C VAL A 196 -6.27 5.59 -29.45
N GLY A 197 -5.22 5.31 -30.24
CA GLY A 197 -4.77 6.17 -31.34
C GLY A 197 -3.78 7.27 -30.98
N GLY A 198 -3.31 7.33 -29.74
CA GLY A 198 -2.25 8.25 -29.34
C GLY A 198 -0.87 7.82 -29.88
N LYS A 199 0.05 8.76 -29.95
CA LYS A 199 1.43 8.56 -30.47
C LYS A 199 2.44 8.91 -29.40
N VAL A 200 3.55 8.18 -29.36
CA VAL A 200 4.69 8.46 -28.48
C VAL A 200 5.82 9.04 -29.30
N LEU A 201 6.25 10.25 -29.00
CA LEU A 201 7.31 10.98 -29.70
C LEU A 201 8.69 10.73 -29.13
N GLY A 202 8.77 10.22 -27.89
CA GLY A 202 10.04 9.87 -27.24
C GLY A 202 9.92 9.65 -25.73
N GLN A 203 11.05 9.30 -25.15
CA GLN A 203 11.20 9.09 -23.72
C GLN A 203 12.62 9.42 -23.29
N VAL A 204 12.75 9.94 -22.08
CA VAL A 204 14.04 10.08 -21.40
C VAL A 204 13.93 9.48 -20.00
N SER A 205 15.02 8.87 -19.53
CA SER A 205 15.08 8.29 -18.18
C SER A 205 16.00 9.10 -17.28
N HIS A 206 15.63 9.25 -16.02
CA HIS A 206 16.45 9.91 -15.00
C HIS A 206 16.86 8.92 -13.89
N PRO A 207 18.06 9.06 -13.29
CA PRO A 207 18.47 8.28 -12.14
C PRO A 207 17.46 8.35 -10.98
N PHE A 208 17.20 7.23 -10.32
CA PHE A 208 16.30 7.12 -9.18
C PHE A 208 17.03 6.46 -8.00
N PRO A 209 16.91 6.98 -6.79
CA PRO A 209 16.09 8.14 -6.35
C PRO A 209 16.77 9.52 -6.44
N GLU A 210 18.00 9.61 -6.93
CA GLU A 210 18.94 10.69 -6.71
C GLU A 210 18.61 12.01 -7.45
N THR A 211 17.77 11.94 -8.50
CA THR A 211 17.47 13.13 -9.32
C THR A 211 16.63 14.16 -8.57
N THR A 212 17.17 15.35 -8.42
CA THR A 212 16.47 16.52 -7.85
C THR A 212 16.30 17.65 -8.86
N ASP A 213 17.19 17.74 -9.87
CA ASP A 213 17.13 18.69 -10.98
C ASP A 213 16.60 18.01 -12.25
N PHE A 214 15.43 18.45 -12.69
CA PHE A 214 14.75 17.93 -13.88
C PHE A 214 14.87 18.84 -15.11
N SER A 215 15.62 19.94 -15.04
CA SER A 215 15.72 20.95 -16.11
C SER A 215 16.08 20.35 -17.47
N THR A 216 17.13 19.51 -17.56
CA THR A 216 17.54 18.88 -18.82
C THR A 216 16.45 17.95 -19.39
N PHE A 217 15.76 17.20 -18.54
CA PHE A 217 14.68 16.31 -18.95
C PHE A 217 13.46 17.08 -19.43
N LEU A 218 13.12 18.17 -18.75
CA LEU A 218 12.00 19.06 -19.12
C LEU A 218 12.26 19.80 -20.42
N LEU A 219 13.49 20.24 -20.67
CA LEU A 219 13.88 20.85 -21.96
C LEU A 219 13.72 19.87 -23.12
N GLN A 220 14.10 18.59 -22.93
CA GLN A 220 13.88 17.55 -23.95
C GLN A 220 12.39 17.30 -24.19
N ALA A 221 11.59 17.22 -23.12
CA ALA A 221 10.15 17.08 -23.22
C ALA A 221 9.51 18.27 -23.95
N GLN A 222 9.97 19.50 -23.67
CA GLN A 222 9.50 20.70 -24.36
C GLN A 222 9.86 20.67 -25.83
N ALA A 223 11.11 20.34 -26.17
CA ALA A 223 11.61 20.27 -27.54
C ALA A 223 10.94 19.20 -28.38
N SER A 224 10.35 18.15 -27.76
CA SER A 224 9.62 17.08 -28.46
C SER A 224 8.34 17.59 -29.17
N GLY A 225 7.77 18.69 -28.72
CA GLY A 225 6.50 19.19 -29.20
C GLY A 225 5.28 18.31 -28.85
N ALA A 226 5.44 17.31 -27.97
CA ALA A 226 4.34 16.46 -27.54
C ALA A 226 3.28 17.28 -26.82
N LYS A 227 1.99 16.94 -27.02
CA LYS A 227 0.88 17.59 -26.31
C LYS A 227 0.84 17.20 -24.82
N VAL A 228 1.35 16.01 -24.48
CA VAL A 228 1.36 15.50 -23.09
C VAL A 228 2.78 15.07 -22.72
N VAL A 229 3.23 15.52 -21.57
CA VAL A 229 4.44 15.03 -20.92
C VAL A 229 4.02 14.07 -19.80
N GLY A 230 4.25 12.77 -20.01
CA GLY A 230 3.95 11.72 -19.06
C GLY A 230 5.08 11.57 -18.03
N LEU A 231 4.78 11.80 -16.76
CA LEU A 231 5.72 11.66 -15.65
C LEU A 231 5.60 10.26 -15.06
N ALA A 232 6.48 9.34 -15.49
CA ALA A 232 6.56 7.98 -14.99
C ALA A 232 7.56 7.91 -13.81
N ASN A 233 7.32 8.70 -12.79
CA ASN A 233 8.10 8.81 -11.56
C ASN A 233 7.16 8.86 -10.33
N SER A 234 7.69 9.00 -9.12
CA SER A 234 6.90 8.97 -7.89
C SER A 234 7.51 9.84 -6.79
N GLY A 235 6.68 10.18 -5.78
CA GLY A 235 7.10 10.89 -4.57
C GLY A 235 7.79 12.21 -4.88
N GLU A 236 8.88 12.50 -4.18
CA GLU A 236 9.60 13.78 -4.35
C GLU A 236 10.14 14.01 -5.76
N ASN A 237 10.47 12.96 -6.53
CA ASN A 237 10.84 13.12 -7.92
C ASN A 237 9.69 13.71 -8.76
N THR A 238 8.44 13.23 -8.55
CA THR A 238 7.26 13.80 -9.21
C THR A 238 7.01 15.24 -8.74
N VAL A 239 7.08 15.47 -7.43
CA VAL A 239 6.89 16.82 -6.84
C VAL A 239 7.87 17.84 -7.45
N ASN A 240 9.16 17.50 -7.48
CA ASN A 240 10.19 18.37 -8.03
C ASN A 240 10.01 18.58 -9.54
N CYS A 241 9.71 17.51 -10.28
CA CYS A 241 9.48 17.62 -11.73
C CYS A 241 8.29 18.52 -12.06
N VAL A 242 7.17 18.42 -11.32
CA VAL A 242 5.98 19.26 -11.53
C VAL A 242 6.28 20.73 -11.19
N LYS A 243 6.97 21.01 -10.07
CA LYS A 243 7.37 22.38 -9.69
C LYS A 243 8.26 23.01 -10.76
N GLN A 244 9.30 22.31 -11.17
CA GLN A 244 10.22 22.80 -12.20
C GLN A 244 9.52 22.92 -13.57
N ALA A 245 8.61 22.02 -13.94
CA ALA A 245 7.82 22.16 -15.15
C ALA A 245 6.97 23.46 -15.17
N ALA A 246 6.46 23.87 -14.03
CA ALA A 246 5.75 25.15 -13.88
C ALA A 246 6.70 26.34 -14.02
N GLU A 247 7.90 26.29 -13.45
CA GLU A 247 8.95 27.31 -13.60
C GLU A 247 9.40 27.48 -15.06
N PHE A 248 9.58 26.36 -15.77
CA PHE A 248 9.90 26.34 -17.20
C PHE A 248 8.72 26.73 -18.09
N GLY A 249 7.52 26.88 -17.53
CA GLY A 249 6.33 27.28 -18.27
C GLY A 249 5.85 26.22 -19.26
N ILE A 250 6.09 24.92 -18.99
CA ILE A 250 5.69 23.79 -19.85
C ILE A 250 4.20 23.87 -20.18
N THR A 251 3.34 24.00 -19.17
CA THR A 251 1.90 24.07 -19.35
C THR A 251 1.42 25.38 -19.99
N LYS A 252 2.11 26.50 -19.73
CA LYS A 252 1.82 27.80 -20.34
C LYS A 252 2.07 27.80 -21.85
N ARG A 253 2.91 26.90 -22.34
CA ARG A 253 3.22 26.72 -23.78
C ARG A 253 2.32 25.69 -24.47
N GLY A 254 1.28 25.19 -23.76
CA GLY A 254 0.27 24.31 -24.33
C GLY A 254 0.49 22.81 -24.12
N GLN A 255 1.58 22.40 -23.51
CA GLN A 255 1.78 20.98 -23.13
C GLN A 255 1.05 20.69 -21.82
N LYS A 256 0.34 19.55 -21.76
CA LYS A 256 -0.25 19.04 -20.51
C LYS A 256 0.76 18.20 -19.76
N LEU A 257 0.71 18.19 -18.43
CA LEU A 257 1.42 17.21 -17.59
C LEU A 257 0.47 16.09 -17.19
N ALA A 258 0.93 14.84 -17.30
CA ALA A 258 0.29 13.65 -16.75
C ALA A 258 1.15 13.11 -15.62
N ALA A 259 0.82 13.43 -14.38
CA ALA A 259 1.47 12.83 -13.21
C ALA A 259 0.87 11.42 -13.00
N LEU A 260 1.53 10.41 -13.60
CA LEU A 260 0.98 9.05 -13.67
C LEU A 260 0.89 8.37 -12.29
N LEU A 261 1.73 8.76 -11.33
CA LEU A 261 1.54 8.46 -9.91
C LEU A 261 1.74 9.73 -9.10
N LEU A 262 0.68 10.21 -8.51
CA LEU A 262 0.65 11.38 -7.65
C LEU A 262 -0.38 11.12 -6.56
N THR A 263 -0.03 11.42 -5.31
CA THR A 263 -0.91 11.23 -4.16
C THR A 263 -1.23 12.57 -3.50
N ILE A 264 -2.25 12.59 -2.64
CA ILE A 264 -2.69 13.86 -2.04
C ILE A 264 -1.61 14.55 -1.19
N PRO A 265 -0.71 13.85 -0.45
CA PRO A 265 0.44 14.49 0.19
C PRO A 265 1.41 15.14 -0.81
N ASP A 266 1.56 14.57 -2.00
CA ASP A 266 2.40 15.15 -3.05
C ASP A 266 1.78 16.45 -3.57
N VAL A 267 0.47 16.46 -3.84
CA VAL A 267 -0.28 17.68 -4.24
C VAL A 267 -0.18 18.76 -3.17
N HIS A 268 -0.27 18.37 -1.89
CA HIS A 268 -0.05 19.30 -0.78
C HIS A 268 1.36 19.91 -0.80
N GLY A 269 2.37 19.09 -1.06
CA GLY A 269 3.77 19.52 -1.17
C GLY A 269 4.08 20.38 -2.40
N ILE A 270 3.40 20.13 -3.53
CA ILE A 270 3.48 20.95 -4.74
C ILE A 270 2.81 22.32 -4.53
N GLY A 271 1.69 22.32 -3.82
CA GLY A 271 0.79 23.47 -3.69
C GLY A 271 -0.27 23.50 -4.78
N LEU A 272 -1.49 23.82 -4.35
CA LEU A 272 -2.68 23.71 -5.22
C LEU A 272 -2.59 24.60 -6.48
N ALA A 273 -2.06 25.81 -6.34
CA ALA A 273 -1.89 26.74 -7.47
C ALA A 273 -0.97 26.19 -8.58
N THR A 274 0.03 25.38 -8.23
CA THR A 274 0.95 24.76 -9.19
C THR A 274 0.38 23.43 -9.73
N ALA A 275 -0.29 22.66 -8.89
CA ALA A 275 -0.83 21.35 -9.24
C ALA A 275 -2.20 21.38 -9.93
N GLN A 276 -2.92 22.53 -9.92
CA GLN A 276 -4.26 22.64 -10.48
C GLN A 276 -4.36 22.12 -11.91
N GLY A 277 -5.44 21.40 -12.19
CA GLY A 277 -5.71 20.84 -13.52
C GLY A 277 -4.99 19.53 -13.83
N LEU A 278 -4.02 19.11 -13.03
CA LEU A 278 -3.39 17.79 -13.20
C LEU A 278 -4.44 16.68 -13.12
N LEU A 279 -4.40 15.74 -14.06
CA LEU A 279 -5.16 14.51 -14.02
C LEU A 279 -4.31 13.39 -13.39
N LEU A 280 -4.92 12.64 -12.50
CA LEU A 280 -4.29 11.53 -11.79
C LEU A 280 -5.30 10.41 -11.55
N THR A 281 -4.79 9.19 -11.34
CA THR A 281 -5.60 8.02 -11.02
C THR A 281 -5.25 7.52 -9.63
N GLU A 282 -6.25 7.40 -8.75
CA GLU A 282 -6.09 6.77 -7.44
C GLU A 282 -7.14 5.68 -7.21
N ALA A 283 -6.82 4.72 -6.36
CA ALA A 283 -7.74 3.65 -5.95
C ALA A 283 -8.67 4.09 -4.81
N TRP A 284 -8.40 5.23 -4.19
CA TRP A 284 -9.11 5.72 -3.02
C TRP A 284 -8.81 7.20 -2.78
N TYR A 285 -9.76 7.92 -2.19
CA TYR A 285 -9.60 9.32 -1.78
C TYR A 285 -10.27 9.53 -0.43
N TRP A 286 -9.65 10.27 0.45
CA TRP A 286 -10.11 10.44 1.83
C TRP A 286 -11.51 11.06 1.93
N ASP A 287 -11.90 11.87 0.98
CA ASP A 287 -13.19 12.58 0.92
C ASP A 287 -14.12 12.03 -0.17
N LEU A 288 -14.04 10.74 -0.47
CA LEU A 288 -14.88 10.12 -1.49
C LEU A 288 -16.31 9.86 -1.00
N ASN A 289 -16.45 9.43 0.26
CA ASN A 289 -17.73 9.11 0.91
C ASN A 289 -17.60 9.15 2.44
N ASP A 290 -18.69 8.82 3.16
CA ASP A 290 -18.69 8.87 4.63
C ASP A 290 -17.72 7.88 5.28
N ASP A 291 -17.56 6.70 4.71
CA ASP A 291 -16.64 5.67 5.22
C ASP A 291 -15.19 6.12 5.09
N THR A 292 -14.81 6.69 3.93
CA THR A 292 -13.44 7.20 3.71
C THR A 292 -13.15 8.38 4.62
N ARG A 293 -14.12 9.27 4.85
CA ARG A 293 -14.01 10.37 5.81
C ARG A 293 -13.90 9.87 7.25
N ALA A 294 -14.63 8.82 7.61
CA ALA A 294 -14.54 8.21 8.94
C ALA A 294 -13.14 7.64 9.23
N PHE A 295 -12.54 6.96 8.24
CA PHE A 295 -11.16 6.50 8.34
C PHE A 295 -10.18 7.68 8.48
N ALA A 296 -10.28 8.68 7.61
CA ALA A 296 -9.43 9.87 7.65
C ALA A 296 -9.50 10.61 8.99
N LYS A 297 -10.68 10.73 9.59
CA LYS A 297 -10.89 11.32 10.92
C LYS A 297 -10.14 10.59 12.04
N ARG A 298 -9.93 9.28 11.91
CA ARG A 298 -9.16 8.47 12.88
C ARG A 298 -7.66 8.52 12.61
N TYR A 299 -7.29 8.59 11.34
CA TYR A 299 -5.90 8.59 10.88
C TYR A 299 -5.21 9.94 11.09
N ALA A 300 -5.83 11.05 10.66
CA ALA A 300 -5.21 12.38 10.61
C ALA A 300 -4.66 12.88 11.96
N PRO A 301 -5.32 12.68 13.13
CA PRO A 301 -4.75 13.08 14.42
C PRO A 301 -3.44 12.37 14.75
N ARG A 302 -3.21 11.16 14.24
CA ARG A 302 -1.96 10.39 14.42
C ARG A 302 -0.85 10.81 13.46
N MET A 303 -1.21 11.58 12.44
CA MET A 303 -0.30 12.04 11.38
C MET A 303 -0.19 13.56 11.31
N SER A 304 -0.32 14.25 12.46
CA SER A 304 -0.22 15.73 12.56
C SER A 304 -1.17 16.46 11.59
N GLY A 305 -2.38 15.92 11.39
CA GLY A 305 -3.40 16.50 10.51
C GLY A 305 -3.26 16.15 9.03
N LYS A 306 -2.27 15.35 8.61
CA LYS A 306 -2.14 14.89 7.23
C LYS A 306 -3.25 13.89 6.91
N MET A 307 -3.88 14.05 5.74
CA MET A 307 -4.89 13.11 5.27
C MET A 307 -4.25 11.86 4.65
N PRO A 308 -4.89 10.69 4.84
CA PRO A 308 -4.42 9.45 4.22
C PRO A 308 -4.65 9.48 2.70
N ASN A 309 -3.82 8.73 1.98
CA ASN A 309 -3.95 8.47 0.55
C ASN A 309 -4.34 7.01 0.28
N MET A 310 -4.44 6.64 -1.00
CA MET A 310 -4.80 5.27 -1.42
C MET A 310 -3.85 4.20 -0.90
N LEU A 311 -2.56 4.51 -0.68
CA LEU A 311 -1.54 3.54 -0.26
C LEU A 311 -1.75 3.17 1.21
N GLN A 312 -1.92 4.16 2.06
CA GLN A 312 -2.16 4.00 3.49
C GLN A 312 -3.53 3.38 3.77
N ALA A 313 -4.56 3.78 3.01
CA ALA A 313 -5.86 3.10 3.04
C ALA A 313 -5.74 1.63 2.58
N GLY A 314 -4.89 1.37 1.59
CA GLY A 314 -4.54 0.03 1.11
C GLY A 314 -3.87 -0.82 2.19
N ASP A 315 -2.94 -0.24 2.96
CA ASP A 315 -2.28 -0.92 4.08
C ASP A 315 -3.29 -1.34 5.15
N TYR A 316 -4.21 -0.44 5.55
CA TYR A 316 -5.28 -0.77 6.49
C TYR A 316 -6.15 -1.93 5.98
N SER A 317 -6.64 -1.83 4.74
CA SER A 317 -7.51 -2.84 4.14
C SER A 317 -6.82 -4.20 4.01
N ALA A 318 -5.58 -4.23 3.55
CA ALA A 318 -4.80 -5.45 3.36
C ALA A 318 -4.49 -6.15 4.69
N VAL A 319 -4.04 -5.41 5.70
CA VAL A 319 -3.78 -5.94 7.04
C VAL A 319 -5.07 -6.47 7.65
N THR A 320 -6.18 -5.74 7.56
CA THR A 320 -7.50 -6.18 8.04
C THR A 320 -7.91 -7.51 7.42
N HIS A 321 -7.82 -7.65 6.09
CA HIS A 321 -8.20 -8.87 5.40
C HIS A 321 -7.25 -10.04 5.73
N THR A 322 -5.96 -9.78 5.84
CA THR A 322 -4.96 -10.78 6.25
C THR A 322 -5.26 -11.33 7.65
N LEU A 323 -5.52 -10.46 8.61
CA LEU A 323 -5.85 -10.84 9.98
C LEU A 323 -7.15 -11.66 10.06
N LYS A 324 -8.19 -11.25 9.31
CA LYS A 324 -9.44 -12.02 9.18
C LYS A 324 -9.19 -13.42 8.59
N ALA A 325 -8.35 -13.54 7.57
CA ALA A 325 -8.00 -14.82 6.97
C ALA A 325 -7.21 -15.72 7.94
N MET A 326 -6.26 -15.16 8.69
CA MET A 326 -5.50 -15.90 9.71
C MET A 326 -6.40 -16.39 10.84
N GLN A 327 -7.34 -15.56 11.30
CA GLN A 327 -8.32 -15.93 12.32
C GLN A 327 -9.24 -17.05 11.81
N ALA A 328 -9.77 -16.93 10.59
CA ALA A 328 -10.67 -17.92 10.00
C ALA A 328 -10.01 -19.29 9.80
N MET A 329 -8.72 -19.34 9.51
CA MET A 329 -7.95 -20.58 9.41
C MET A 329 -7.56 -21.18 10.76
N GLY A 330 -7.53 -20.36 11.82
CA GLY A 330 -6.79 -20.56 13.06
C GLY A 330 -5.33 -20.15 12.90
N VAL A 331 -4.86 -19.29 13.81
CA VAL A 331 -3.57 -18.57 13.71
C VAL A 331 -2.38 -19.50 13.48
N GLU A 332 -2.28 -20.60 14.26
CA GLU A 332 -1.16 -21.55 14.12
C GLU A 332 -1.13 -22.22 12.73
N LYS A 333 -2.30 -22.59 12.21
CA LYS A 333 -2.41 -23.17 10.88
C LYS A 333 -2.05 -22.17 9.79
N ALA A 334 -2.45 -20.91 9.96
CA ALA A 334 -2.13 -19.84 9.02
C ALA A 334 -0.62 -19.54 8.95
N LYS A 335 0.08 -19.63 10.09
CA LYS A 335 1.54 -19.45 10.16
C LYS A 335 2.36 -20.58 9.52
N ALA A 336 1.77 -21.77 9.43
CA ALA A 336 2.46 -22.96 8.94
C ALA A 336 2.75 -22.90 7.43
N SER A 337 1.93 -22.20 6.64
CA SER A 337 2.12 -22.09 5.17
C SER A 337 1.60 -20.76 4.63
N GLY A 338 2.49 -19.99 4.02
CA GLY A 338 2.14 -18.75 3.34
C GLY A 338 1.23 -18.99 2.13
N ARG A 339 1.45 -20.05 1.38
CA ARG A 339 0.58 -20.45 0.27
C ARG A 339 -0.85 -20.74 0.74
N ALA A 340 -1.00 -21.45 1.85
CA ALA A 340 -2.32 -21.76 2.41
C ALA A 340 -3.04 -20.48 2.86
N LEU A 341 -2.34 -19.55 3.50
CA LEU A 341 -2.90 -18.26 3.90
C LEU A 341 -3.34 -17.43 2.68
N ILE A 342 -2.49 -17.32 1.65
CA ILE A 342 -2.86 -16.60 0.43
C ILE A 342 -4.04 -17.25 -0.29
N SER A 343 -4.12 -18.59 -0.29
CA SER A 343 -5.30 -19.32 -0.81
C SER A 343 -6.56 -18.97 -0.03
N GLN A 344 -6.51 -18.92 1.31
CA GLN A 344 -7.61 -18.51 2.15
C GLN A 344 -8.04 -17.07 1.88
N MET A 345 -7.09 -16.15 1.76
CA MET A 345 -7.37 -14.75 1.41
C MET A 345 -8.11 -14.62 0.08
N LYS A 346 -7.74 -15.43 -0.93
CA LYS A 346 -8.41 -15.46 -2.24
C LYS A 346 -9.82 -16.06 -2.18
N ALA A 347 -10.06 -17.01 -1.29
CA ALA A 347 -11.34 -17.67 -1.12
C ALA A 347 -12.37 -16.84 -0.35
N MET A 348 -11.91 -15.84 0.41
CA MET A 348 -12.79 -14.97 1.20
C MET A 348 -13.15 -13.70 0.42
N PRO A 349 -14.38 -13.18 0.56
CA PRO A 349 -14.71 -11.85 0.06
C PRO A 349 -13.87 -10.80 0.82
N VAL A 350 -13.31 -9.85 0.09
CA VAL A 350 -12.70 -8.67 0.70
C VAL A 350 -13.81 -7.71 1.07
N GLU A 351 -13.93 -7.38 2.33
CA GLU A 351 -14.90 -6.41 2.82
C GLU A 351 -14.36 -5.70 4.06
N ASP A 352 -14.22 -4.38 3.96
CA ASP A 352 -13.83 -3.51 5.06
C ASP A 352 -14.46 -2.12 4.89
N SER A 353 -14.42 -1.32 5.97
CA SER A 353 -15.02 0.02 6.01
C SER A 353 -14.21 1.07 5.24
N VAL A 354 -13.06 0.73 4.65
CA VAL A 354 -12.18 1.71 3.99
C VAL A 354 -12.25 1.58 2.47
N TYR A 355 -12.11 0.36 1.96
CA TYR A 355 -12.19 0.06 0.53
C TYR A 355 -13.54 -0.53 0.09
N GLY A 356 -14.41 -0.88 1.04
CA GLY A 356 -15.67 -1.54 0.74
C GLY A 356 -15.48 -2.99 0.28
N LYS A 357 -16.27 -3.40 -0.73
CA LYS A 357 -16.28 -4.78 -1.23
C LYS A 357 -15.28 -4.97 -2.38
N GLY A 358 -14.68 -6.16 -2.43
CA GLY A 358 -13.78 -6.55 -3.49
C GLY A 358 -13.50 -8.06 -3.50
N SER A 359 -12.66 -8.50 -4.40
CA SER A 359 -12.21 -9.89 -4.51
C SER A 359 -10.74 -9.95 -4.91
N ILE A 360 -10.11 -11.10 -4.71
CA ILE A 360 -8.74 -11.35 -5.15
C ILE A 360 -8.77 -12.41 -6.26
N ARG A 361 -8.23 -12.08 -7.42
CA ARG A 361 -8.17 -12.98 -8.59
C ARG A 361 -7.12 -14.07 -8.41
N ALA A 362 -7.17 -15.07 -9.30
CA ALA A 362 -6.21 -16.19 -9.32
C ALA A 362 -4.75 -15.73 -9.41
N ASP A 363 -4.47 -14.67 -10.19
CA ASP A 363 -3.16 -14.05 -10.33
C ASP A 363 -2.67 -13.26 -9.09
N GLY A 364 -3.49 -13.16 -8.06
CA GLY A 364 -3.20 -12.41 -6.84
C GLY A 364 -3.57 -10.93 -6.88
N ARG A 365 -4.21 -10.43 -7.94
CA ARG A 365 -4.69 -9.05 -8.01
C ARG A 365 -5.96 -8.86 -7.19
N LYS A 366 -5.93 -7.98 -6.19
CA LYS A 366 -7.14 -7.51 -5.52
C LYS A 366 -7.86 -6.52 -6.43
N LEU A 367 -9.11 -6.79 -6.74
CA LEU A 367 -9.95 -5.94 -7.59
C LEU A 367 -10.65 -4.88 -6.74
N ASN A 368 -10.58 -3.65 -7.21
CA ASN A 368 -11.30 -2.48 -6.70
C ASN A 368 -11.48 -1.46 -7.83
N PRO A 369 -12.48 -0.59 -7.78
CA PRO A 369 -12.59 0.51 -8.73
C PRO A 369 -11.36 1.42 -8.64
N MET A 370 -11.06 2.07 -9.75
CA MET A 370 -10.09 3.17 -9.82
C MET A 370 -10.84 4.46 -10.13
N TYR A 371 -10.30 5.56 -9.65
CA TYR A 371 -10.90 6.87 -9.76
C TYR A 371 -9.97 7.82 -10.50
N LEU A 372 -10.45 8.39 -11.60
CA LEU A 372 -9.76 9.48 -12.26
C LEU A 372 -10.18 10.79 -11.59
N PHE A 373 -9.21 11.51 -11.06
CA PHE A 373 -9.40 12.80 -10.44
C PHE A 373 -8.70 13.90 -11.23
N GLN A 374 -9.20 15.10 -11.06
CA GLN A 374 -8.52 16.32 -11.44
C GLN A 374 -8.23 17.15 -10.19
N VAL A 375 -7.01 17.67 -10.10
CA VAL A 375 -6.64 18.60 -9.03
C VAL A 375 -7.42 19.92 -9.21
N LYS A 376 -8.11 20.32 -8.15
CA LYS A 376 -8.90 21.57 -8.10
C LYS A 376 -8.02 22.80 -8.21
N THR A 377 -8.62 23.90 -8.64
CA THR A 377 -8.02 25.24 -8.46
C THR A 377 -8.10 25.68 -6.98
N PRO A 378 -7.30 26.66 -6.54
CA PRO A 378 -7.41 27.20 -5.20
C PRO A 378 -8.84 27.68 -4.85
N GLU A 379 -9.58 28.25 -5.82
CA GLU A 379 -10.93 28.77 -5.65
C GLU A 379 -11.98 27.65 -5.51
N GLU A 380 -11.74 26.49 -6.08
CA GLU A 380 -12.61 25.30 -5.97
C GLU A 380 -12.43 24.57 -4.64
N SER A 381 -11.28 24.72 -3.97
CA SER A 381 -10.97 24.09 -2.69
C SER A 381 -11.67 24.82 -1.55
N ARG A 382 -12.56 24.13 -0.81
CA ARG A 382 -13.44 24.74 0.19
C ARG A 382 -12.94 24.59 1.62
N TYR A 383 -12.04 23.63 1.88
CA TYR A 383 -11.47 23.28 3.19
C TYR A 383 -10.10 22.63 3.04
N PRO A 384 -9.31 22.52 4.10
CA PRO A 384 -7.99 21.89 4.01
C PRO A 384 -8.06 20.47 3.41
N TRP A 385 -7.16 20.14 2.48
CA TRP A 385 -7.06 18.85 1.80
C TRP A 385 -8.21 18.55 0.82
N ASP A 386 -9.11 19.48 0.53
CA ASP A 386 -10.14 19.36 -0.52
C ASP A 386 -9.53 19.64 -1.91
N TYR A 387 -8.66 18.73 -2.37
CA TYR A 387 -7.82 18.98 -3.54
C TYR A 387 -8.32 18.32 -4.81
N TYR A 388 -9.22 17.34 -4.73
CA TYR A 388 -9.62 16.55 -5.88
C TYR A 388 -11.08 16.74 -6.26
N ARG A 389 -11.30 16.78 -7.56
CA ARG A 389 -12.62 16.64 -8.19
C ARG A 389 -12.66 15.29 -8.90
N LEU A 390 -13.64 14.46 -8.58
CA LEU A 390 -13.86 13.20 -9.29
C LEU A 390 -14.30 13.49 -10.73
N VAL A 391 -13.56 12.97 -11.70
CA VAL A 391 -13.86 13.06 -13.12
C VAL A 391 -14.59 11.80 -13.58
N ARG A 392 -14.08 10.62 -13.18
CA ARG A 392 -14.66 9.35 -13.61
C ARG A 392 -14.31 8.23 -12.63
N THR A 393 -15.25 7.33 -12.41
CA THR A 393 -15.02 6.02 -11.80
C THR A 393 -14.81 5.00 -12.91
N VAL A 394 -13.76 4.19 -12.78
CA VAL A 394 -13.43 3.07 -13.67
C VAL A 394 -13.71 1.80 -12.89
N ALA A 395 -14.58 0.93 -13.42
CA ALA A 395 -14.90 -0.34 -12.80
C ALA A 395 -13.64 -1.22 -12.66
N ALA A 396 -13.61 -2.07 -11.66
CA ALA A 396 -12.43 -2.90 -11.36
C ALA A 396 -12.00 -3.76 -12.54
N GLU A 397 -12.97 -4.30 -13.28
CA GLU A 397 -12.75 -5.16 -14.44
C GLU A 397 -12.10 -4.40 -15.62
N ASP A 398 -12.38 -3.10 -15.75
CA ASP A 398 -11.84 -2.23 -16.80
C ASP A 398 -10.52 -1.56 -16.40
N ALA A 399 -10.28 -1.44 -15.08
CA ALA A 399 -9.12 -0.75 -14.55
C ALA A 399 -7.85 -1.60 -14.62
N PHE A 400 -7.97 -2.90 -14.30
CA PHE A 400 -6.84 -3.81 -14.26
C PHE A 400 -6.73 -4.65 -15.53
N ARG A 401 -5.48 -5.05 -15.83
CA ARG A 401 -5.17 -5.87 -17.00
C ARG A 401 -6.05 -7.14 -17.04
N PRO A 402 -6.62 -7.51 -18.19
CA PRO A 402 -7.31 -8.79 -18.36
C PRO A 402 -6.46 -9.96 -17.87
N LEU A 403 -7.10 -10.95 -17.24
CA LEU A 403 -6.43 -12.02 -16.53
C LEU A 403 -5.49 -12.85 -17.43
N ASP A 404 -5.92 -13.09 -18.69
CA ASP A 404 -5.21 -13.82 -19.72
C ASP A 404 -4.03 -13.06 -20.36
N GLN A 405 -3.93 -11.74 -20.12
CA GLN A 405 -2.89 -10.89 -20.72
C GLN A 405 -1.67 -10.66 -19.81
N GLY A 406 -1.68 -11.20 -18.60
CA GLY A 406 -0.63 -11.01 -17.61
C GLY A 406 0.58 -11.94 -17.77
N GLY A 407 0.41 -13.07 -18.41
CA GLY A 407 1.44 -14.12 -18.46
C GLY A 407 1.70 -14.75 -17.08
N CYS A 408 0.71 -14.75 -16.20
CA CYS A 408 0.80 -15.37 -14.88
C CYS A 408 0.73 -16.89 -15.00
N PRO A 409 1.75 -17.65 -14.54
CA PRO A 409 1.73 -19.11 -14.62
C PRO A 409 0.64 -19.78 -13.78
N LEU A 410 -0.01 -19.07 -12.87
CA LEU A 410 -1.13 -19.58 -12.07
C LEU A 410 -2.48 -19.53 -12.83
N VAL A 411 -2.52 -18.86 -13.97
CA VAL A 411 -3.73 -18.65 -14.78
C VAL A 411 -3.72 -19.53 -16.03
N ALA A 412 -2.53 -19.94 -16.48
CA ALA A 412 -2.37 -20.84 -17.60
C ALA A 412 -2.80 -22.26 -17.17
N GLY A 413 -4.04 -22.61 -17.41
CA GLY A 413 -4.63 -23.91 -17.20
C GLY A 413 -5.73 -24.12 -18.21
#